data_57604505f052b21276e4999088841be6
#
_entry.id   57604505f052b21276e4999088841be6
#
_cell.length_a   1.000
_cell.length_b   1.000
_cell.length_c   1.000
_cell.angle_alpha   90.00
_cell.angle_beta   90.00
_cell.angle_gamma   90.00
#
_symmetry.space_group_name_H-M   'P 1'
#
loop_
_entity.id
_entity.type
_entity.pdbx_description
1 polymer ?
#
loop_
_entity_poly.entity_id
_entity_poly.type
_entity_poly.pdbx_seq_one_letter_code
_entity_poly.pdbx_strand_id
1 'polypeptide(L)' 'EVNGESRTIPAGTTVGALVALLGLRPEVVAIEVNERLVSRDARAAVELCAGDRVEVVTLVGGG' A
#
# COMPACT_ATOMS: atom_id res chain seq x y z
N GLU A 1 5.69 8.30 1.84
CA GLU A 1 6.72 7.41 2.38
C GLU A 1 6.20 5.98 2.36
N VAL A 2 6.97 5.08 1.83
CA VAL A 2 6.63 3.66 1.78
C VAL A 2 7.71 2.89 2.52
N ASN A 3 7.32 2.21 3.60
CA ASN A 3 8.25 1.44 4.45
C ASN A 3 9.46 2.27 4.87
N GLY A 4 9.23 3.52 5.25
CA GLY A 4 10.26 4.42 5.72
C GLY A 4 11.07 5.11 4.65
N GLU A 5 10.79 4.85 3.39
CA GLU A 5 11.51 5.49 2.28
C GLU A 5 10.60 6.48 1.57
N SER A 6 11.13 7.66 1.30
CA SER A 6 10.41 8.66 0.51
C SER A 6 10.22 8.16 -0.92
N ARG A 7 9.02 8.34 -1.42
CA ARG A 7 8.69 7.87 -2.75
C ARG A 7 7.78 8.87 -3.44
N THR A 8 8.09 9.19 -4.67
CA THR A 8 7.22 10.06 -5.48
C THR A 8 6.28 9.17 -6.28
N ILE A 9 4.99 9.39 -6.11
CA ILE A 9 3.97 8.65 -6.86
C ILE A 9 3.02 9.67 -7.48
N PRO A 10 2.38 9.32 -8.60
CA PRO A 10 1.43 10.24 -9.23
C PRO A 10 0.26 10.55 -8.32
N ALA A 11 -0.23 11.80 -8.39
CA ALA A 11 -1.43 12.19 -7.66
C ALA A 11 -2.59 11.29 -8.07
N GLY A 12 -3.41 10.92 -7.08
CA GLY A 12 -4.55 10.06 -7.33
C GLY A 12 -4.24 8.57 -7.32
N THR A 13 -3.00 8.20 -7.03
CA THR A 13 -2.63 6.79 -6.93
C THR A 13 -3.37 6.16 -5.76
N THR A 14 -4.08 5.07 -6.03
CA THR A 14 -4.76 4.31 -4.98
C THR A 14 -3.79 3.33 -4.32
N VAL A 15 -4.19 2.82 -3.16
CA VAL A 15 -3.41 1.79 -2.47
C VAL A 15 -3.23 0.57 -3.39
N GLY A 16 -4.29 0.16 -4.09
CA GLY A 16 -4.19 -0.96 -5.03
C GLY A 16 -3.20 -0.70 -6.15
N ALA A 17 -3.21 0.51 -6.69
CA ALA A 17 -2.28 0.89 -7.75
C ALA A 17 -0.84 0.90 -7.24
N LEU A 18 -0.63 1.33 -5.99
CA LEU A 18 0.71 1.30 -5.40
C LEU A 18 1.24 -0.12 -5.28
N VAL A 19 0.40 -1.05 -4.85
CA VAL A 19 0.80 -2.46 -4.74
C VAL A 19 1.26 -2.99 -6.10
N ALA A 20 0.52 -2.65 -7.15
CA ALA A 20 0.90 -3.04 -8.51
C ALA A 20 2.21 -2.39 -8.95
N LEU A 21 2.38 -1.12 -8.61
CA LEU A 21 3.59 -0.36 -8.95
C LEU A 21 4.83 -0.96 -8.29
N LEU A 22 4.67 -1.50 -7.08
CA LEU A 22 5.75 -2.15 -6.36
C LEU A 22 6.05 -3.56 -6.87
N GLY A 23 5.24 -4.06 -7.79
CA GLY A 23 5.40 -5.40 -8.32
C GLY A 23 5.02 -6.50 -7.35
N LEU A 24 4.19 -6.18 -6.37
CA LEU A 24 3.80 -7.13 -5.34
C LEU A 24 2.47 -7.80 -5.68
N ARG A 25 2.30 -9.00 -5.20
CA ARG A 25 1.05 -9.73 -5.37
C ARG A 25 0.06 -9.25 -4.30
N PRO A 26 -1.11 -8.75 -4.70
CA PRO A 26 -2.06 -8.17 -3.74
C PRO A 26 -2.49 -9.14 -2.64
N GLU A 27 -2.58 -10.42 -2.95
CA GLU A 27 -3.08 -11.42 -2.02
C GLU A 27 -2.09 -11.81 -0.93
N VAL A 28 -0.82 -11.38 -1.05
CA VAL A 28 0.21 -11.76 -0.07
C VAL A 28 0.74 -10.57 0.72
N VAL A 29 0.07 -9.42 0.64
CA VAL A 29 0.52 -8.23 1.36
C VAL A 29 -0.59 -7.68 2.25
N ALA A 30 -0.18 -7.09 3.37
CA ALA A 30 -1.05 -6.28 4.21
C ALA A 30 -0.56 -4.84 4.10
N ILE A 31 -1.50 -3.91 4.02
CA ILE A 31 -1.19 -2.50 3.79
C ILE A 31 -1.76 -1.67 4.93
N GLU A 32 -0.93 -0.83 5.52
CA GLU A 32 -1.38 0.20 6.46
C GLU A 32 -1.07 1.57 5.88
N VAL A 33 -1.99 2.49 6.04
CA VAL A 33 -1.79 3.89 5.67
C VAL A 33 -1.99 4.71 6.94
N ASN A 34 -0.94 5.41 7.35
CA ASN A 34 -0.97 6.20 8.58
C ASN A 34 -1.43 5.36 9.78
N GLU A 35 -0.87 4.15 9.89
CA GLU A 35 -1.11 3.22 10.98
C GLU A 35 -2.51 2.61 10.99
N ARG A 36 -3.24 2.73 9.89
CA ARG A 36 -4.55 2.10 9.75
C ARG A 36 -4.51 1.04 8.67
N LEU A 37 -4.98 -0.13 9.02
CA LEU A 37 -5.05 -1.22 8.05
C LEU A 37 -6.08 -0.88 6.96
N VAL A 38 -5.66 -1.06 5.71
CA VAL A 38 -6.56 -0.90 4.58
C VAL A 38 -6.97 -2.29 4.12
N SER A 39 -8.26 -2.59 4.24
CA SER A 39 -8.76 -3.90 3.83
C SER A 39 -8.56 -4.09 2.34
N ARG A 40 -8.47 -5.34 1.94
CA ARG A 40 -8.27 -5.68 0.53
C ARG A 40 -9.32 -5.05 -0.36
N ASP A 41 -10.58 -5.10 0.08
CA ASP A 41 -11.69 -4.57 -0.70
C ASP A 41 -11.65 -3.06 -0.83
N ALA A 42 -11.01 -2.37 0.11
CA ALA A 42 -10.96 -0.91 0.12
C ALA A 42 -9.79 -0.34 -0.68
N ARG A 43 -8.83 -1.17 -1.06
CA ARG A 43 -7.58 -0.67 -1.68
C ARG A 43 -7.80 0.12 -2.96
N ALA A 44 -8.80 -0.27 -3.74
CA ALA A 44 -9.08 0.41 -5.01
C ALA A 44 -9.72 1.78 -4.80
N ALA A 45 -10.29 2.03 -3.62
CA ALA A 45 -10.99 3.27 -3.32
C ALA A 45 -10.17 4.24 -2.47
N VAL A 46 -9.10 3.79 -1.84
CA VAL A 46 -8.30 4.65 -0.97
C VAL A 46 -7.18 5.29 -1.78
N GLU A 47 -7.28 6.61 -1.96
CA GLU A 47 -6.24 7.37 -2.67
C GLU A 47 -5.19 7.85 -1.68
N LEU A 48 -3.95 7.82 -2.12
CA LEU A 48 -2.83 8.28 -1.31
C LEU A 48 -2.61 9.77 -1.50
N CYS A 49 -2.24 10.44 -0.42
CA CYS A 49 -1.98 11.88 -0.42
C CYS A 49 -0.53 12.12 -0.03
N ALA A 50 -0.04 13.31 -0.39
CA ALA A 50 1.31 13.71 0.01
C ALA A 50 1.42 13.67 1.53
N GLY A 51 2.51 13.11 2.02
CA GLY A 51 2.75 13.00 3.45
C GLY A 51 2.24 11.71 4.07
N ASP A 52 1.49 10.90 3.34
CA ASP A 52 1.00 9.64 3.87
C ASP A 52 2.17 8.68 4.13
N ARG A 53 2.05 7.93 5.23
CA ARG A 53 2.99 6.87 5.56
C ARG A 53 2.34 5.53 5.29
N VAL A 54 2.92 4.79 4.36
CA VAL A 54 2.41 3.50 3.92
C VAL A 54 3.36 2.41 4.40
N GLU A 55 2.80 1.42 5.06
CA GLU A 55 3.54 0.23 5.47
C GLU A 55 3.03 -0.96 4.68
N VAL A 56 3.94 -1.65 4.05
CA VAL A 56 3.61 -2.84 3.26
C VAL A 56 4.31 -4.02 3.90
N VAL A 57 3.54 -4.97 4.36
CA VAL A 57 4.06 -6.19 4.98
C VAL A 57 3.73 -7.37 4.09
N THR A 58 4.75 -8.11 3.68
CA THR A 58 4.53 -9.34 2.94
C THR A 58 4.13 -10.42 3.91
N LEU A 59 2.98 -11.02 3.66
CA LEU A 59 2.51 -12.13 4.46
C LEU A 59 3.24 -13.38 3.98
N VAL A 60 4.15 -13.85 4.80
CA VAL A 60 4.82 -15.10 4.49
C VAL A 60 3.79 -16.17 4.78
N GLY A 61 3.12 -16.57 3.74
CA GLY A 61 2.10 -17.56 3.87
C GLY A 61 2.65 -18.77 4.59
N GLY A 62 1.94 -19.20 5.58
CA GLY A 62 2.32 -20.36 6.36
C GLY A 62 2.27 -21.60 5.50
N GLY A 63 2.95 -21.53 4.54
CA GLY A 63 2.96 -22.68 3.70
C GLY A 63 2.74 -22.40 2.33
#